data_ff3f2875271e8baf975d34bc26e19771
#
_entry.id   ff3f2875271e8baf975d34bc26e19771
#
_cell.length_a   1.000
_cell.length_b   1.000
_cell.length_c   1.000
_cell.angle_alpha   90.00
_cell.angle_beta   90.00
_cell.angle_gamma   90.00
#
_symmetry.space_group_name_H-M   'P 1'
#
loop_
_entity.id
_entity.type
_entity.pdbx_description
1 polymer ?
#
loop_
_entity_poly.entity_id
_entity_poly.type
_entity_poly.pdbx_seq_one_letter_code
_entity_poly.pdbx_strand_id
1 'polypeptide(L)'
;TAPVFTGDLPVDGFADCDNIPVAPTMTATDNCGNVTITLDEQRIDGDCSSRYLLIRTWTATDDFGNSSTYTQTITLACHIKIWNAVSPDGDTKNDIFYLEGIECYQNNNVEIFNRWGVKVYETSNYDNINNVFKGYSDGRSTISRNEKLPTGTYFYIIKYEYSYDGVNGKQMINKTGHLYIQNN
;
A
#
# COMPACT_ATOMS: atom_id res chain seq x y z
N THR A 1 2.38 -43.63 -1.77
CA THR A 1 1.40 -42.69 -1.15
C THR A 1 1.93 -41.28 -1.27
N ALA A 2 1.05 -40.28 -1.23
CA ALA A 2 1.52 -38.90 -1.20
C ALA A 2 2.09 -38.56 0.19
N PRO A 3 3.15 -37.72 0.26
CA PRO A 3 3.73 -37.24 1.51
C PRO A 3 2.71 -36.52 2.40
N VAL A 4 2.92 -36.55 3.71
CA VAL A 4 2.08 -35.84 4.70
C VAL A 4 2.92 -34.79 5.37
N PHE A 5 2.45 -33.52 5.35
CA PHE A 5 3.08 -32.42 6.08
C PHE A 5 3.00 -32.67 7.58
N THR A 6 4.08 -32.35 8.30
CA THR A 6 4.25 -32.59 9.73
C THR A 6 4.74 -31.33 10.45
N GLY A 7 4.54 -31.30 11.78
CA GLY A 7 4.92 -30.14 12.60
C GLY A 7 3.82 -29.06 12.61
N ASP A 8 4.21 -27.86 13.05
CA ASP A 8 3.31 -26.72 13.11
C ASP A 8 3.13 -26.10 11.71
N LEU A 9 1.91 -26.20 11.18
CA LEU A 9 1.57 -25.65 9.88
C LEU A 9 1.23 -24.15 10.02
N PRO A 10 1.74 -23.29 9.11
CA PRO A 10 1.45 -21.87 9.17
C PRO A 10 -0.03 -21.60 8.84
N VAL A 11 -0.66 -20.78 9.67
CA VAL A 11 -2.06 -20.38 9.48
C VAL A 11 -2.17 -19.14 8.62
N ASP A 12 -3.33 -18.92 8.02
CA ASP A 12 -3.69 -17.69 7.33
C ASP A 12 -3.62 -16.51 8.30
N GLY A 13 -3.30 -15.31 7.77
CA GLY A 13 -3.14 -14.15 8.63
C GLY A 13 -3.12 -12.83 7.87
N PHE A 14 -2.75 -11.80 8.60
CA PHE A 14 -2.63 -10.44 8.11
C PHE A 14 -1.25 -9.90 8.42
N ALA A 15 -0.69 -9.06 7.56
CA ALA A 15 0.58 -8.40 7.80
C ALA A 15 0.64 -7.01 7.14
N ASP A 16 1.57 -6.19 7.64
CA ASP A 16 2.00 -4.98 6.98
C ASP A 16 3.03 -5.31 5.89
N CYS A 17 3.00 -4.58 4.77
CA CYS A 17 3.93 -4.80 3.67
C CYS A 17 5.40 -4.57 4.05
N ASP A 18 5.65 -3.72 5.06
CA ASP A 18 6.99 -3.46 5.56
C ASP A 18 7.50 -4.60 6.49
N ASN A 19 6.59 -5.49 6.93
CA ASN A 19 6.86 -6.58 7.89
C ASN A 19 6.20 -7.90 7.47
N ILE A 20 6.44 -8.34 6.24
CA ILE A 20 5.94 -9.63 5.75
C ILE A 20 6.64 -10.76 6.51
N PRO A 21 5.91 -11.67 7.17
CA PRO A 21 6.51 -12.80 7.87
C PRO A 21 7.32 -13.68 6.90
N VAL A 22 8.49 -14.10 7.32
CA VAL A 22 9.30 -15.05 6.53
C VAL A 22 8.55 -16.38 6.43
N ALA A 23 8.59 -16.98 5.23
CA ALA A 23 8.00 -18.31 5.02
C ALA A 23 8.70 -19.34 5.90
N PRO A 24 7.97 -20.13 6.71
CA PRO A 24 8.60 -21.14 7.54
C PRO A 24 9.13 -22.31 6.70
N THR A 25 10.18 -22.95 7.20
CA THR A 25 10.63 -24.23 6.65
C THR A 25 9.65 -25.32 7.03
N MET A 26 9.07 -25.97 6.03
CA MET A 26 8.10 -27.04 6.25
C MET A 26 8.79 -28.40 6.29
N THR A 27 8.17 -29.34 6.99
CA THR A 27 8.57 -30.75 7.02
C THR A 27 7.43 -31.64 6.56
N ALA A 28 7.76 -32.73 5.88
CA ALA A 28 6.79 -33.74 5.48
C ALA A 28 7.45 -35.13 5.54
N THR A 29 6.63 -36.16 5.72
CA THR A 29 7.07 -37.55 5.77
C THR A 29 6.26 -38.40 4.81
N ASP A 30 6.90 -39.45 4.29
CA ASP A 30 6.22 -40.52 3.54
C ASP A 30 6.66 -41.90 4.10
N ASN A 31 5.90 -42.92 3.77
CA ASN A 31 6.19 -44.30 4.15
C ASN A 31 7.29 -44.95 3.31
N CYS A 32 7.65 -44.37 2.16
CA CYS A 32 8.63 -44.89 1.22
C CYS A 32 9.45 -43.75 0.57
N GLY A 33 10.74 -43.65 0.94
CA GLY A 33 11.67 -42.75 0.24
C GLY A 33 11.83 -41.36 0.88
N ASN A 34 12.55 -40.52 0.19
CA ASN A 34 12.79 -39.15 0.63
C ASN A 34 11.70 -38.24 0.12
N VAL A 35 11.49 -37.12 0.84
CA VAL A 35 10.53 -36.09 0.46
C VAL A 35 11.25 -34.79 0.16
N THR A 36 10.97 -34.21 -0.98
CA THR A 36 11.43 -32.88 -1.37
C THR A 36 10.27 -31.89 -1.24
N ILE A 37 10.52 -30.73 -0.59
CA ILE A 37 9.53 -29.68 -0.44
C ILE A 37 9.99 -28.45 -1.25
N THR A 38 9.08 -27.92 -2.09
CA THR A 38 9.25 -26.67 -2.79
C THR A 38 8.24 -25.66 -2.32
N LEU A 39 8.61 -24.37 -2.33
CA LEU A 39 7.75 -23.24 -2.03
C LEU A 39 7.54 -22.41 -3.28
N ASP A 40 6.30 -22.07 -3.58
CA ASP A 40 5.89 -21.05 -4.55
C ASP A 40 5.16 -19.92 -3.81
N GLU A 41 5.43 -18.67 -4.21
CA GLU A 41 4.77 -17.49 -3.67
C GLU A 41 4.10 -16.71 -4.81
N GLN A 42 2.79 -16.54 -4.70
CA GLN A 42 2.00 -15.80 -5.67
C GLN A 42 1.36 -14.57 -5.03
N ARG A 43 1.51 -13.40 -5.67
CA ARG A 43 0.79 -12.17 -5.32
C ARG A 43 -0.50 -12.09 -6.13
N ILE A 44 -1.61 -11.80 -5.44
CA ILE A 44 -2.91 -11.47 -6.05
C ILE A 44 -3.28 -10.07 -5.58
N ASP A 45 -3.34 -9.12 -6.52
CA ASP A 45 -3.71 -7.74 -6.20
C ASP A 45 -5.17 -7.65 -5.76
N GLY A 46 -5.42 -6.79 -4.76
CA GLY A 46 -6.74 -6.52 -4.21
C GLY A 46 -7.49 -5.43 -4.96
N ASP A 47 -8.57 -4.93 -4.35
CA ASP A 47 -9.43 -3.88 -4.92
C ASP A 47 -8.74 -2.51 -5.03
N CYS A 48 -7.60 -2.34 -4.38
CA CYS A 48 -6.81 -1.12 -4.39
C CYS A 48 -5.32 -1.43 -4.30
N SER A 49 -4.47 -0.52 -4.80
CA SER A 49 -3.05 -0.75 -5.04
C SER A 49 -2.21 -1.06 -3.78
N SER A 50 -2.68 -0.62 -2.61
CA SER A 50 -2.01 -0.86 -1.33
C SER A 50 -2.53 -2.09 -0.58
N ARG A 51 -3.31 -2.95 -1.21
CA ARG A 51 -3.80 -4.21 -0.62
C ARG A 51 -3.66 -5.36 -1.61
N TYR A 52 -3.14 -6.48 -1.12
CA TYR A 52 -3.00 -7.70 -1.90
C TYR A 52 -2.95 -8.95 -1.03
N LEU A 53 -3.14 -10.11 -1.63
CA LEU A 53 -2.92 -11.41 -1.00
C LEU A 53 -1.56 -11.95 -1.42
N LEU A 54 -0.82 -12.49 -0.47
CA LEU A 54 0.34 -13.34 -0.70
C LEU A 54 -0.07 -14.78 -0.42
N ILE A 55 -0.11 -15.58 -1.48
CA ILE A 55 -0.43 -17.00 -1.38
C ILE A 55 0.88 -17.77 -1.44
N ARG A 56 1.16 -18.54 -0.39
CA ARG A 56 2.27 -19.46 -0.29
C ARG A 56 1.78 -20.88 -0.50
N THR A 57 2.40 -21.59 -1.40
CA THR A 57 2.06 -22.99 -1.68
C THR A 57 3.31 -23.83 -1.50
N TRP A 58 3.31 -24.71 -0.49
CA TRP A 58 4.31 -25.74 -0.34
C TRP A 58 3.85 -27.01 -1.04
N THR A 59 4.73 -27.59 -1.84
CA THR A 59 4.50 -28.88 -2.50
C THR A 59 5.52 -29.88 -1.99
N ALA A 60 5.07 -30.94 -1.35
CA ALA A 60 5.90 -32.06 -0.90
C ALA A 60 5.78 -33.19 -1.95
N THR A 61 6.90 -33.67 -2.48
CA THR A 61 6.95 -34.71 -3.50
C THR A 61 7.88 -35.83 -3.05
N ASP A 62 7.46 -37.07 -3.16
CA ASP A 62 8.29 -38.27 -2.89
C ASP A 62 9.16 -38.68 -4.08
N ASP A 63 10.05 -39.67 -3.89
CA ASP A 63 10.92 -40.19 -4.94
C ASP A 63 10.17 -40.88 -6.09
N PHE A 64 8.88 -41.15 -5.93
CA PHE A 64 8.02 -41.80 -6.93
C PHE A 64 7.12 -40.81 -7.68
N GLY A 65 7.20 -39.49 -7.35
CA GLY A 65 6.42 -38.44 -7.98
C GLY A 65 5.03 -38.23 -7.40
N ASN A 66 4.67 -38.88 -6.27
CA ASN A 66 3.42 -38.54 -5.59
C ASN A 66 3.62 -37.24 -4.82
N SER A 67 2.61 -36.37 -4.82
CA SER A 67 2.72 -35.05 -4.19
C SER A 67 1.49 -34.67 -3.35
N SER A 68 1.73 -33.83 -2.38
CA SER A 68 0.69 -33.11 -1.60
C SER A 68 1.05 -31.64 -1.52
N THR A 69 0.03 -30.82 -1.33
CA THR A 69 0.20 -29.35 -1.21
C THR A 69 -0.39 -28.83 0.06
N TYR A 70 0.22 -27.76 0.57
CA TYR A 70 -0.29 -26.97 1.68
C TYR A 70 -0.24 -25.49 1.30
N THR A 71 -1.31 -24.74 1.58
CA THR A 71 -1.40 -23.31 1.24
C THR A 71 -1.58 -22.46 2.49
N GLN A 72 -0.94 -21.28 2.49
CA GLN A 72 -1.16 -20.21 3.45
C GLN A 72 -1.51 -18.94 2.67
N THR A 73 -2.53 -18.21 3.14
CA THR A 73 -2.92 -16.91 2.59
C THR A 73 -2.59 -15.81 3.60
N ILE A 74 -1.79 -14.83 3.21
CA ILE A 74 -1.51 -13.63 4.01
C ILE A 74 -2.15 -12.44 3.33
N THR A 75 -3.08 -11.78 4.01
CA THR A 75 -3.65 -10.51 3.56
C THR A 75 -2.71 -9.38 3.94
N LEU A 76 -2.27 -8.62 2.95
CA LEU A 76 -1.30 -7.54 3.12
C LEU A 76 -1.94 -6.17 2.91
N ALA A 77 -1.60 -5.24 3.81
CA ALA A 77 -1.92 -3.83 3.68
C ALA A 77 -0.61 -3.02 3.69
N CYS A 78 -0.47 -2.12 2.72
CA CYS A 78 0.72 -1.29 2.58
C CYS A 78 0.39 0.16 2.91
N HIS A 79 1.34 0.89 3.46
CA HIS A 79 1.22 2.34 3.60
C HIS A 79 1.19 3.03 2.22
N ILE A 80 0.57 4.22 2.19
CA ILE A 80 0.57 5.05 0.98
C ILE A 80 2.00 5.43 0.58
N LYS A 81 2.23 5.51 -0.74
CA LYS A 81 3.47 6.07 -1.30
C LYS A 81 3.19 7.47 -1.84
N ILE A 82 4.04 8.42 -1.47
CA ILE A 82 3.84 9.84 -1.75
C ILE A 82 4.79 10.28 -2.85
N TRP A 83 4.22 10.82 -3.96
CA TRP A 83 4.98 11.39 -5.06
C TRP A 83 5.00 12.91 -4.91
N ASN A 84 6.12 13.47 -4.51
CA ASN A 84 6.26 14.83 -3.99
C ASN A 84 6.55 15.90 -5.05
N ALA A 85 6.06 15.72 -6.26
CA ALA A 85 6.15 16.70 -7.33
C ALA A 85 4.81 16.86 -8.06
N VAL A 86 4.44 18.10 -8.39
CA VAL A 86 3.25 18.45 -9.17
C VAL A 86 3.64 19.44 -10.25
N SER A 87 3.27 19.15 -11.50
CA SER A 87 3.49 19.98 -12.69
C SER A 87 2.19 20.04 -13.50
N PRO A 88 1.22 20.89 -13.11
CA PRO A 88 -0.13 20.89 -13.73
C PRO A 88 -0.13 21.64 -15.05
N ASP A 89 0.51 21.08 -16.07
CA ASP A 89 0.63 21.63 -17.43
C ASP A 89 -0.26 20.91 -18.45
N GLY A 90 -0.92 19.81 -18.02
CA GLY A 90 -1.90 19.07 -18.83
C GLY A 90 -1.26 17.99 -19.72
N ASP A 91 0.00 17.64 -19.52
CA ASP A 91 0.69 16.59 -20.26
C ASP A 91 0.42 15.16 -19.73
N THR A 92 -0.45 15.04 -18.73
CA THR A 92 -0.84 13.81 -18.00
C THR A 92 0.23 13.25 -17.05
N LYS A 93 1.37 13.93 -16.90
CA LYS A 93 2.44 13.52 -15.99
C LYS A 93 2.54 14.51 -14.83
N ASN A 94 2.42 13.99 -13.62
CA ASN A 94 2.49 14.80 -12.40
C ASN A 94 1.52 16.00 -12.35
N ASP A 95 0.41 15.96 -13.11
CA ASP A 95 -0.63 17.00 -13.10
C ASP A 95 -1.35 17.11 -11.75
N ILE A 96 -1.21 16.09 -10.92
CA ILE A 96 -1.85 15.98 -9.61
C ILE A 96 -0.82 15.63 -8.52
N PHE A 97 -1.14 15.94 -7.28
CA PHE A 97 -0.43 15.39 -6.13
C PHE A 97 -0.84 13.93 -5.93
N TYR A 98 -0.10 13.02 -6.54
CA TYR A 98 -0.43 11.61 -6.55
C TYR A 98 -0.01 10.90 -5.26
N LEU A 99 -0.97 10.27 -4.61
CA LEU A 99 -0.81 9.48 -3.38
C LEU A 99 -1.16 8.03 -3.70
N GLU A 100 -0.16 7.23 -4.09
CA GLU A 100 -0.38 5.82 -4.46
C GLU A 100 -0.94 5.04 -3.28
N GLY A 101 -2.09 4.39 -3.48
CA GLY A 101 -2.77 3.59 -2.47
C GLY A 101 -3.71 4.35 -1.54
N ILE A 102 -3.88 5.67 -1.71
CA ILE A 102 -4.79 6.46 -0.86
C ILE A 102 -6.25 5.99 -0.98
N GLU A 103 -6.62 5.44 -2.13
CA GLU A 103 -7.94 4.88 -2.41
C GLU A 103 -8.32 3.73 -1.46
N CYS A 104 -7.33 3.07 -0.85
CA CYS A 104 -7.55 2.05 0.18
C CYS A 104 -7.98 2.62 1.53
N TYR A 105 -7.77 3.92 1.74
CA TYR A 105 -7.92 4.61 3.02
C TYR A 105 -8.87 5.79 2.88
N GLN A 106 -10.18 5.53 2.82
CA GLN A 106 -11.20 6.56 2.58
C GLN A 106 -11.29 7.59 3.71
N ASN A 107 -11.02 7.19 4.96
CA ASN A 107 -10.91 8.14 6.07
C ASN A 107 -9.52 8.79 6.06
N ASN A 108 -9.36 9.78 5.21
CA ASN A 108 -8.12 10.52 5.07
C ASN A 108 -8.36 12.03 5.00
N ASN A 109 -7.31 12.80 5.26
CA ASN A 109 -7.29 14.26 5.11
C ASN A 109 -5.92 14.68 4.58
N VAL A 110 -5.91 15.58 3.61
CA VAL A 110 -4.71 16.14 2.98
C VAL A 110 -4.74 17.65 3.14
N GLU A 111 -3.69 18.19 3.74
CA GLU A 111 -3.47 19.63 3.92
C GLU A 111 -2.15 20.02 3.24
N ILE A 112 -2.15 21.17 2.52
CA ILE A 112 -0.94 21.73 1.89
C ILE A 112 -0.75 23.16 2.36
N PHE A 113 0.51 23.48 2.67
CA PHE A 113 0.94 24.77 3.23
C PHE A 113 2.04 25.39 2.36
N ASN A 114 2.02 26.70 2.26
CA ASN A 114 3.13 27.42 1.66
C ASN A 114 4.33 27.51 2.63
N ARG A 115 5.44 28.11 2.18
CA ARG A 115 6.68 28.27 2.97
C ARG A 115 6.52 29.09 4.26
N TRP A 116 5.44 29.86 4.39
CA TRP A 116 5.15 30.65 5.59
C TRP A 116 4.18 29.93 6.56
N GLY A 117 3.86 28.65 6.28
CA GLY A 117 2.93 27.85 7.09
C GLY A 117 1.47 28.22 6.88
N VAL A 118 1.13 28.99 5.84
CA VAL A 118 -0.25 29.32 5.50
C VAL A 118 -0.83 28.16 4.69
N LYS A 119 -1.98 27.64 5.14
CA LYS A 119 -2.70 26.57 4.44
C LYS A 119 -3.28 27.09 3.13
N VAL A 120 -2.91 26.45 2.02
CA VAL A 120 -3.35 26.80 0.66
C VAL A 120 -4.34 25.79 0.08
N TYR A 121 -4.38 24.59 0.64
CA TYR A 121 -5.32 23.54 0.22
C TYR A 121 -5.65 22.61 1.39
N GLU A 122 -6.88 22.15 1.44
CA GLU A 122 -7.32 21.11 2.38
C GLU A 122 -8.48 20.31 1.79
N THR A 123 -8.43 19.01 1.93
CA THR A 123 -9.56 18.14 1.62
C THR A 123 -9.57 16.88 2.47
N SER A 124 -10.77 16.34 2.69
CA SER A 124 -10.97 15.00 3.23
C SER A 124 -11.38 14.04 2.11
N ASN A 125 -11.17 12.74 2.29
CA ASN A 125 -11.48 11.70 1.30
C ASN A 125 -10.76 11.94 -0.04
N TYR A 126 -9.48 12.25 0.03
CA TYR A 126 -8.62 12.36 -1.15
C TYR A 126 -8.59 11.04 -1.94
N ASP A 127 -8.73 11.08 -3.27
CA ASP A 127 -8.93 9.87 -4.08
C ASP A 127 -8.09 9.78 -5.37
N ASN A 128 -7.22 10.75 -5.64
CA ASN A 128 -6.43 10.88 -6.88
C ASN A 128 -7.26 11.11 -8.17
N ILE A 129 -8.57 11.22 -8.10
CA ILE A 129 -9.46 11.31 -9.27
C ILE A 129 -10.31 12.58 -9.22
N ASN A 130 -11.29 12.61 -8.32
CA ASN A 130 -12.26 13.70 -8.20
C ASN A 130 -11.83 14.70 -7.13
N ASN A 131 -11.41 14.19 -5.98
CA ASN A 131 -11.00 14.96 -4.82
C ASN A 131 -9.49 14.98 -4.71
N VAL A 132 -8.85 15.81 -5.52
CA VAL A 132 -7.42 15.77 -5.77
C VAL A 132 -6.82 17.17 -5.92
N PHE A 133 -5.60 17.36 -5.42
CA PHE A 133 -4.85 18.60 -5.57
C PHE A 133 -4.18 18.69 -6.94
N LYS A 134 -4.44 19.81 -7.65
CA LYS A 134 -3.96 20.10 -9.01
C LYS A 134 -3.13 21.39 -9.08
N GLY A 135 -2.46 21.78 -8.00
CA GLY A 135 -1.64 22.99 -7.98
C GLY A 135 -2.42 24.32 -7.86
N TYR A 136 -3.71 24.26 -7.45
CA TYR A 136 -4.54 25.43 -7.25
C TYR A 136 -4.86 25.66 -5.77
N SER A 137 -5.03 26.94 -5.38
CA SER A 137 -5.47 27.32 -4.04
C SER A 137 -6.96 27.05 -3.85
N ASP A 138 -7.35 26.64 -2.65
CA ASP A 138 -8.75 26.58 -2.24
C ASP A 138 -9.30 27.90 -1.67
N GLY A 139 -8.49 28.98 -1.71
CA GLY A 139 -8.93 30.34 -1.36
C GLY A 139 -8.70 30.74 0.07
N ARG A 140 -7.69 30.16 0.77
CA ARG A 140 -7.37 30.52 2.16
C ARG A 140 -6.30 31.61 2.26
N SER A 141 -6.70 32.68 2.88
CA SER A 141 -6.02 33.85 3.47
C SER A 141 -5.03 34.69 2.63
N THR A 142 -4.40 34.24 1.56
CA THR A 142 -3.44 35.05 0.79
C THR A 142 -3.51 34.92 -0.72
N ILE A 143 -4.23 33.94 -1.21
CA ILE A 143 -4.39 33.66 -2.64
C ILE A 143 -5.87 33.42 -2.93
N SER A 144 -6.36 33.95 -4.03
CA SER A 144 -7.76 33.76 -4.44
C SER A 144 -8.07 32.30 -4.71
N ARG A 145 -9.34 31.92 -4.50
CA ARG A 145 -9.80 30.57 -4.80
C ARG A 145 -9.62 30.25 -6.28
N ASN A 146 -9.12 29.03 -6.58
CA ASN A 146 -8.81 28.55 -7.94
C ASN A 146 -7.67 29.33 -8.63
N GLU A 147 -6.86 30.07 -7.90
CA GLU A 147 -5.64 30.66 -8.44
C GLU A 147 -4.51 29.63 -8.45
N LYS A 148 -3.74 29.60 -9.54
CA LYS A 148 -2.53 28.77 -9.63
C LYS A 148 -1.55 29.14 -8.54
N LEU A 149 -1.06 28.15 -7.80
CA LEU A 149 -0.01 28.37 -6.81
C LEU A 149 1.32 28.64 -7.52
N PRO A 150 2.13 29.61 -7.05
CA PRO A 150 3.45 29.86 -7.61
C PRO A 150 4.36 28.63 -7.58
N THR A 151 5.25 28.53 -8.57
CA THR A 151 6.33 27.54 -8.57
C THR A 151 7.15 27.65 -7.28
N GLY A 152 7.39 26.51 -6.62
CA GLY A 152 8.18 26.50 -5.40
C GLY A 152 7.89 25.28 -4.50
N THR A 153 8.51 25.33 -3.33
CA THR A 153 8.36 24.28 -2.32
C THR A 153 7.20 24.60 -1.38
N TYR A 154 6.36 23.62 -1.19
CA TYR A 154 5.23 23.58 -0.27
C TYR A 154 5.43 22.45 0.73
N PHE A 155 4.62 22.42 1.76
CA PHE A 155 4.63 21.35 2.78
C PHE A 155 3.28 20.70 2.86
N TYR A 156 3.24 19.40 3.13
CA TYR A 156 1.99 18.69 3.29
C TYR A 156 1.89 18.01 4.65
N ILE A 157 0.65 17.85 5.10
CA ILE A 157 0.26 16.97 6.19
C ILE A 157 -0.81 16.05 5.62
N ILE A 158 -0.56 14.72 5.66
CA ILE A 158 -1.50 13.71 5.23
C ILE A 158 -1.83 12.84 6.43
N LYS A 159 -3.11 12.72 6.75
CA LYS A 159 -3.62 11.85 7.80
C LYS A 159 -4.51 10.80 7.16
N TYR A 160 -4.37 9.53 7.53
CA TYR A 160 -5.26 8.47 7.07
C TYR A 160 -5.40 7.38 8.11
N GLU A 161 -6.60 6.76 8.15
CA GLU A 161 -6.86 5.63 9.03
C GLU A 161 -6.31 4.35 8.38
N TYR A 162 -5.29 3.78 9.02
CA TYR A 162 -4.65 2.54 8.61
C TYR A 162 -5.11 1.38 9.48
N SER A 163 -5.32 0.22 8.86
CA SER A 163 -5.49 -1.06 9.53
C SER A 163 -4.99 -2.16 8.61
N TYR A 164 -4.14 -3.05 9.13
CA TYR A 164 -3.61 -4.18 8.34
C TYR A 164 -4.66 -5.28 8.12
N ASP A 165 -5.64 -5.44 9.01
CA ASP A 165 -6.72 -6.44 8.91
C ASP A 165 -8.08 -5.85 8.51
N GLY A 166 -8.16 -4.52 8.33
CA GLY A 166 -9.38 -3.79 7.98
C GLY A 166 -10.38 -3.61 9.12
N VAL A 167 -10.20 -4.26 10.25
CA VAL A 167 -11.17 -4.30 11.38
C VAL A 167 -10.51 -3.85 12.69
N ASN A 168 -9.41 -4.49 13.06
CA ASN A 168 -8.72 -4.26 14.33
C ASN A 168 -7.47 -3.39 14.11
N GLY A 169 -6.93 -2.86 15.19
CA GLY A 169 -5.68 -2.11 15.15
C GLY A 169 -5.74 -0.84 14.30
N LYS A 170 -6.92 -0.27 14.10
CA LYS A 170 -7.08 1.00 13.39
C LYS A 170 -6.29 2.09 14.08
N GLN A 171 -5.42 2.72 13.33
CA GLN A 171 -4.61 3.83 13.81
C GLN A 171 -4.57 4.97 12.81
N MET A 172 -4.55 6.20 13.32
CA MET A 172 -4.37 7.38 12.49
C MET A 172 -2.88 7.56 12.17
N ILE A 173 -2.53 7.38 10.93
CA ILE A 173 -1.17 7.65 10.44
C ILE A 173 -1.08 9.11 10.04
N ASN A 174 0.02 9.74 10.42
CA ASN A 174 0.34 11.11 10.05
C ASN A 174 1.65 11.13 9.26
N LYS A 175 1.60 11.53 7.99
CA LYS A 175 2.75 11.72 7.12
C LYS A 175 2.93 13.20 6.83
N THR A 176 4.14 13.68 6.98
CA THR A 176 4.52 15.08 6.66
C THR A 176 5.70 15.11 5.73
N GLY A 177 5.79 16.13 4.90
CA GLY A 177 6.90 16.26 3.98
C GLY A 177 6.80 17.53 3.14
N HIS A 178 7.61 17.59 2.10
CA HIS A 178 7.62 18.70 1.15
C HIS A 178 7.07 18.26 -0.20
N LEU A 179 6.42 19.18 -0.88
CA LEU A 179 5.87 19.04 -2.22
C LEU A 179 6.46 20.14 -3.10
N TYR A 180 7.04 19.79 -4.22
CA TYR A 180 7.49 20.78 -5.20
C TYR A 180 6.39 20.99 -6.26
N ILE A 181 6.00 22.25 -6.47
CA ILE A 181 5.04 22.63 -7.51
C ILE A 181 5.82 23.36 -8.59
N GLN A 182 5.65 22.92 -9.83
CA GLN A 182 6.17 23.59 -11.02
C GLN A 182 5.00 24.05 -11.87
N ASN A 183 4.67 25.32 -11.81
CA ASN A 183 3.70 25.98 -12.69
C ASN A 183 4.44 26.79 -13.76
N ASN A 184 4.31 26.40 -15.00
CA ASN A 184 4.80 27.14 -16.16
C ASN A 184 3.76 28.18 -16.62
#